data_434b069e8a725f2ba37a4bf1bcb89172
#
_entry.id   434b069e8a725f2ba37a4bf1bcb89172
#
_cell.length_a   1.000
_cell.length_b   1.000
_cell.length_c   1.000
_cell.angle_alpha   90.00
_cell.angle_beta   90.00
_cell.angle_gamma   90.00
#
_symmetry.space_group_name_H-M   'P 1'
#
loop_
_entity.id
_entity.type
_entity.pdbx_description
1 polymer ?
#
loop_
_entity_poly.entity_id
_entity_poly.type
_entity_poly.pdbx_seq_one_letter_code
_entity_poly.pdbx_strand_id
1 'polypeptide(L)'
;MESHDPSRRSLLHALAGVIAAAASPVGWAEIAHAMEHAHAAAQIGTSGKTSFLSAAEAADIEAVAAQIIPTDDTPGAREAGVIYFIDRALATFLSQLAADYRAQLVEFRASYRERYPGADSFASLTSRQQLEHLSTTDQTPFFATTHLLTMLGMFTLPSYGGNRNTVGWKLIGFQDAHVFYPPFGYYDRDYPGFAVDPEIK
;
A
#
# COMPACT_ATOMS: atom_id res chain seq x y z
N MET A 1 32.31 -10.02 11.59
CA MET A 1 30.85 -10.10 11.41
C MET A 1 30.42 -8.74 10.87
N GLU A 2 30.56 -8.57 9.54
CA GLU A 2 30.27 -7.30 8.86
C GLU A 2 28.77 -7.19 8.69
N SER A 3 28.20 -6.14 9.26
CA SER A 3 26.81 -5.76 9.06
C SER A 3 26.66 -5.19 7.65
N HIS A 4 26.03 -5.95 6.75
CA HIS A 4 25.64 -5.46 5.45
C HIS A 4 24.47 -4.50 5.62
N ASP A 5 24.78 -3.20 5.59
CA ASP A 5 23.76 -2.15 5.50
C ASP A 5 23.33 -2.08 4.02
N PRO A 6 22.07 -2.41 3.67
CA PRO A 6 21.61 -2.37 2.29
C PRO A 6 21.58 -0.92 1.84
N SER A 7 22.44 -0.56 0.90
CA SER A 7 22.48 0.79 0.37
C SER A 7 21.14 1.16 -0.26
N ARG A 8 20.73 2.45 -0.16
CA ARG A 8 19.51 3.00 -0.78
C ARG A 8 19.36 2.59 -2.26
N ARG A 9 20.47 2.36 -2.93
CA ARG A 9 20.53 1.88 -4.31
C ARG A 9 20.08 0.43 -4.44
N SER A 10 20.43 -0.44 -3.47
CA SER A 10 19.98 -1.84 -3.43
C SER A 10 18.50 -1.94 -3.16
N LEU A 11 17.94 -1.03 -2.32
CA LEU A 11 16.50 -0.95 -2.07
C LEU A 11 15.73 -0.53 -3.32
N LEU A 12 16.23 0.46 -4.07
CA LEU A 12 15.63 0.90 -5.34
C LEU A 12 15.73 -0.18 -6.43
N HIS A 13 16.82 -0.94 -6.48
CA HIS A 13 16.94 -2.08 -7.40
C HIS A 13 16.04 -3.25 -7.00
N ALA A 14 15.85 -3.49 -5.69
CA ALA A 14 14.90 -4.49 -5.21
C ALA A 14 13.46 -4.08 -5.53
N LEU A 15 13.10 -2.80 -5.34
CA LEU A 15 11.79 -2.26 -5.73
C LEU A 15 11.55 -2.35 -7.24
N ALA A 16 12.56 -2.00 -8.05
CA ALA A 16 12.50 -2.15 -9.50
C ALA A 16 12.43 -3.63 -9.93
N GLY A 17 13.09 -4.53 -9.20
CA GLY A 17 13.05 -5.97 -9.43
C GLY A 17 11.69 -6.59 -9.10
N VAL A 18 11.01 -6.13 -8.04
CA VAL A 18 9.66 -6.58 -7.67
C VAL A 18 8.63 -6.11 -8.71
N ILE A 19 8.77 -4.89 -9.23
CA ILE A 19 7.94 -4.39 -10.34
C ILE A 19 8.20 -5.17 -11.63
N ALA A 20 9.45 -5.58 -11.90
CA ALA A 20 9.81 -6.37 -13.06
C ALA A 20 9.41 -7.85 -12.95
N ALA A 21 9.36 -8.43 -11.74
CA ALA A 21 8.92 -9.81 -11.51
C ALA A 21 7.39 -9.96 -11.56
N ALA A 22 6.63 -8.89 -11.38
CA ALA A 22 5.19 -8.82 -11.67
C ALA A 22 4.91 -8.59 -13.17
N ALA A 23 5.92 -8.73 -14.03
CA ALA A 23 5.89 -8.32 -15.43
C ALA A 23 4.96 -9.17 -16.30
N SER A 24 3.76 -8.71 -16.43
CA SER A 24 3.18 -8.37 -17.72
C SER A 24 3.77 -7.03 -18.18
N PRO A 25 4.03 -6.81 -19.48
CA PRO A 25 4.66 -5.58 -19.97
C PRO A 25 3.69 -4.40 -19.91
N VAL A 26 3.42 -3.90 -18.73
CA VAL A 26 2.68 -2.66 -18.55
C VAL A 26 3.69 -1.53 -18.67
N GLY A 27 3.68 -0.85 -19.80
CA GLY A 27 4.58 0.28 -20.06
C GLY A 27 4.27 1.45 -19.12
N TRP A 28 5.28 2.28 -18.82
CA TRP A 28 5.10 3.51 -18.03
C TRP A 28 4.01 4.43 -18.58
N ALA A 29 3.74 4.40 -19.89
CA ALA A 29 2.64 5.12 -20.54
C ALA A 29 1.26 4.62 -20.08
N GLU A 30 1.10 3.32 -19.87
CA GLU A 30 -0.15 2.71 -19.37
C GLU A 30 -0.37 3.02 -17.89
N ILE A 31 0.70 3.07 -17.11
CA ILE A 31 0.64 3.51 -15.70
C ILE A 31 0.26 4.98 -15.63
N ALA A 32 0.86 5.85 -16.45
CA ALA A 32 0.51 7.27 -16.50
C ALA A 32 -0.94 7.49 -16.97
N HIS A 33 -1.40 6.75 -17.96
CA HIS A 33 -2.79 6.81 -18.45
C HIS A 33 -3.77 6.28 -17.40
N ALA A 34 -3.39 5.21 -16.68
CA ALA A 34 -4.16 4.69 -15.54
C ALA A 34 -4.26 5.71 -14.39
N MET A 35 -3.19 6.47 -14.14
CA MET A 35 -3.21 7.56 -13.14
C MET A 35 -4.12 8.72 -13.54
N GLU A 36 -4.22 9.08 -14.82
CA GLU A 36 -5.15 10.10 -15.32
C GLU A 36 -6.62 9.66 -15.14
N HIS A 37 -6.93 8.39 -15.47
CA HIS A 37 -8.25 7.82 -15.24
C HIS A 37 -8.57 7.66 -13.74
N ALA A 38 -7.58 7.35 -12.90
CA ALA A 38 -7.74 7.28 -11.45
C ALA A 38 -8.10 8.64 -10.84
N HIS A 39 -7.58 9.74 -11.40
CA HIS A 39 -7.94 11.10 -10.98
C HIS A 39 -9.42 11.41 -11.23
N ALA A 40 -9.96 10.95 -12.35
CA ALA A 40 -11.38 11.08 -12.67
C ALA A 40 -12.26 10.19 -11.74
N ALA A 41 -11.81 8.98 -11.43
CA ALA A 41 -12.49 8.05 -10.52
C ALA A 41 -12.41 8.50 -9.04
N ALA A 42 -11.38 9.25 -8.65
CA ALA A 42 -11.23 9.82 -7.30
C ALA A 42 -12.31 10.85 -6.95
N GLN A 43 -12.94 11.45 -7.95
CA GLN A 43 -14.07 12.39 -7.80
C GLN A 43 -15.38 11.70 -7.37
N ILE A 44 -15.47 10.37 -7.51
CA ILE A 44 -16.65 9.61 -7.09
C ILE A 44 -16.47 9.28 -5.61
N GLY A 45 -17.11 10.04 -4.78
CA GLY A 45 -17.10 10.10 -3.32
C GLY A 45 -16.62 8.85 -2.57
N THR A 46 -15.79 9.08 -1.58
CA THR A 46 -15.34 8.14 -0.55
C THR A 46 -16.49 7.75 0.39
N SER A 47 -17.54 7.10 -0.13
CA SER A 47 -18.43 6.35 0.74
C SER A 47 -17.67 5.11 1.21
N GLY A 48 -17.61 4.85 2.50
CA GLY A 48 -16.88 3.73 3.10
C GLY A 48 -17.39 2.34 2.71
N LYS A 49 -17.78 2.16 1.43
CA LYS A 49 -18.26 0.92 0.83
C LYS A 49 -17.30 0.50 -0.28
N THR A 50 -17.01 -0.78 -0.32
CA THR A 50 -16.31 -1.41 -1.44
C THR A 50 -17.22 -1.55 -2.66
N SER A 51 -16.68 -1.42 -3.85
CA SER A 51 -17.41 -1.51 -5.13
C SER A 51 -17.10 -2.79 -5.89
N PHE A 52 -15.86 -3.27 -5.81
CA PHE A 52 -15.37 -4.47 -6.46
C PHE A 52 -15.40 -5.68 -5.52
N LEU A 53 -14.94 -5.51 -4.27
CA LEU A 53 -14.86 -6.56 -3.27
C LEU A 53 -16.20 -6.70 -2.54
N SER A 54 -16.65 -7.94 -2.32
CA SER A 54 -17.68 -8.23 -1.35
C SER A 54 -17.22 -7.87 0.06
N ALA A 55 -18.15 -7.67 1.00
CA ALA A 55 -17.82 -7.37 2.38
C ALA A 55 -16.93 -8.44 3.04
N ALA A 56 -17.14 -9.73 2.69
CA ALA A 56 -16.34 -10.82 3.20
C ALA A 56 -14.92 -10.87 2.60
N GLU A 57 -14.77 -10.52 1.32
CA GLU A 57 -13.45 -10.40 0.67
C GLU A 57 -12.67 -9.21 1.25
N ALA A 58 -13.35 -8.08 1.40
CA ALA A 58 -12.75 -6.89 1.97
C ALA A 58 -12.27 -7.11 3.42
N ALA A 59 -13.05 -7.81 4.25
CA ALA A 59 -12.66 -8.13 5.61
C ALA A 59 -11.40 -9.00 5.68
N ASP A 60 -11.30 -10.03 4.84
CA ASP A 60 -10.12 -10.90 4.79
C ASP A 60 -8.88 -10.13 4.32
N ILE A 61 -9.00 -9.33 3.25
CA ILE A 61 -7.90 -8.53 2.71
C ILE A 61 -7.46 -7.44 3.71
N GLU A 62 -8.41 -6.79 4.38
CA GLU A 62 -8.12 -5.80 5.42
C GLU A 62 -7.36 -6.44 6.59
N ALA A 63 -7.74 -7.66 6.98
CA ALA A 63 -7.03 -8.39 8.03
C ALA A 63 -5.59 -8.74 7.62
N VAL A 64 -5.36 -9.12 6.35
CA VAL A 64 -4.00 -9.32 5.81
C VAL A 64 -3.22 -8.02 5.81
N ALA A 65 -3.79 -6.93 5.30
CA ALA A 65 -3.15 -5.62 5.28
C ALA A 65 -2.78 -5.12 6.68
N ALA A 66 -3.64 -5.41 7.68
CA ALA A 66 -3.38 -5.07 9.08
C ALA A 66 -2.26 -5.91 9.73
N GLN A 67 -1.91 -7.07 9.18
CA GLN A 67 -0.73 -7.81 9.62
C GLN A 67 0.55 -7.31 8.92
N ILE A 68 0.43 -6.74 7.73
CA ILE A 68 1.56 -6.16 6.97
C ILE A 68 1.98 -4.81 7.59
N ILE A 69 1.02 -3.93 7.86
CA ILE A 69 1.24 -2.65 8.55
C ILE A 69 0.28 -2.60 9.73
N PRO A 70 0.69 -3.15 10.89
CA PRO A 70 -0.16 -3.20 12.08
C PRO A 70 -0.35 -1.82 12.70
N THR A 71 -1.44 -1.69 13.44
CA THR A 71 -1.66 -0.57 14.36
C THR A 71 -0.92 -0.89 15.66
N ASP A 72 0.04 -0.05 16.01
CA ASP A 72 0.79 -0.09 17.27
C ASP A 72 0.78 1.31 17.90
N ASP A 73 1.94 1.85 18.26
CA ASP A 73 2.09 3.25 18.70
C ASP A 73 1.79 4.24 17.54
N THR A 74 1.71 3.73 16.32
CA THR A 74 1.40 4.47 15.10
C THR A 74 0.19 3.88 14.36
N PRO A 75 -0.55 4.70 13.59
CA PRO A 75 -1.63 4.22 12.76
C PRO A 75 -1.15 3.24 11.68
N GLY A 76 -1.87 2.13 11.52
CA GLY A 76 -1.59 1.11 10.53
C GLY A 76 -2.48 1.17 9.28
N ALA A 77 -2.53 0.03 8.55
CA ALA A 77 -3.29 -0.10 7.30
C ALA A 77 -4.80 0.14 7.47
N ARG A 78 -5.36 -0.18 8.65
CA ARG A 78 -6.79 0.03 8.94
C ARG A 78 -7.12 1.51 9.01
N GLU A 79 -6.37 2.29 9.79
CA GLU A 79 -6.57 3.72 9.97
C GLU A 79 -6.31 4.48 8.68
N ALA A 80 -5.33 4.02 7.89
CA ALA A 80 -5.07 4.55 6.56
C ALA A 80 -6.18 4.23 5.55
N GLY A 81 -7.08 3.29 5.86
CA GLY A 81 -8.15 2.86 4.95
C GLY A 81 -7.64 2.16 3.70
N VAL A 82 -6.54 1.42 3.80
CA VAL A 82 -5.87 0.74 2.69
C VAL A 82 -6.83 -0.13 1.87
N ILE A 83 -7.80 -0.77 2.51
CA ILE A 83 -8.79 -1.61 1.83
C ILE A 83 -9.58 -0.86 0.74
N TYR A 84 -9.85 0.43 0.94
CA TYR A 84 -10.58 1.23 -0.05
C TYR A 84 -9.70 1.61 -1.25
N PHE A 85 -8.39 1.74 -1.03
CA PHE A 85 -7.44 1.86 -2.13
C PHE A 85 -7.39 0.57 -2.94
N ILE A 86 -7.26 -0.58 -2.28
CA ILE A 86 -7.20 -1.90 -2.94
C ILE A 86 -8.46 -2.15 -3.77
N ASP A 87 -9.64 -1.93 -3.18
CA ASP A 87 -10.92 -2.09 -3.87
C ASP A 87 -11.02 -1.21 -5.11
N ARG A 88 -10.68 0.06 -4.97
CA ARG A 88 -10.73 1.03 -6.08
C ARG A 88 -9.70 0.70 -7.16
N ALA A 89 -8.47 0.37 -6.78
CA ALA A 89 -7.42 0.03 -7.73
C ALA A 89 -7.83 -1.16 -8.60
N LEU A 90 -8.34 -2.22 -7.99
CA LEU A 90 -8.81 -3.41 -8.71
C LEU A 90 -10.09 -3.16 -9.52
N ALA A 91 -10.93 -2.21 -9.11
CA ALA A 91 -12.12 -1.82 -9.87
C ALA A 91 -11.78 -0.95 -11.09
N THR A 92 -10.62 -0.26 -11.10
CA THR A 92 -10.32 0.79 -12.10
C THR A 92 -8.96 0.57 -12.76
N PHE A 93 -7.92 1.24 -12.30
CA PHE A 93 -6.62 1.35 -12.99
C PHE A 93 -5.75 0.08 -12.89
N LEU A 94 -6.05 -0.87 -12.02
CA LEU A 94 -5.45 -2.20 -11.97
C LEU A 94 -6.47 -3.31 -12.28
N SER A 95 -7.52 -2.99 -13.03
CA SER A 95 -8.58 -3.94 -13.38
C SER A 95 -8.08 -5.19 -14.13
N GLN A 96 -6.96 -5.08 -14.84
CA GLN A 96 -6.30 -6.21 -15.49
C GLN A 96 -5.82 -7.27 -14.48
N LEU A 97 -5.54 -6.91 -13.22
CA LEU A 97 -5.14 -7.84 -12.17
C LEU A 97 -6.34 -8.44 -11.42
N ALA A 98 -7.54 -7.90 -11.61
CA ALA A 98 -8.70 -8.19 -10.78
C ALA A 98 -9.13 -9.68 -10.82
N ALA A 99 -9.10 -10.29 -12.01
CA ALA A 99 -9.49 -11.69 -12.16
C ALA A 99 -8.50 -12.64 -11.48
N ASP A 100 -7.21 -12.45 -11.73
CA ASP A 100 -6.14 -13.25 -11.14
C ASP A 100 -6.08 -13.06 -9.63
N TYR A 101 -6.20 -11.83 -9.15
CA TYR A 101 -6.23 -11.53 -7.72
C TYR A 101 -7.40 -12.24 -7.02
N ARG A 102 -8.58 -12.26 -7.63
CA ARG A 102 -9.74 -12.97 -7.08
C ARG A 102 -9.52 -14.47 -7.04
N ALA A 103 -8.93 -15.07 -8.09
CA ALA A 103 -8.58 -16.48 -8.08
C ALA A 103 -7.58 -16.83 -6.96
N GLN A 104 -6.54 -16.04 -6.80
CA GLN A 104 -5.56 -16.17 -5.71
C GLN A 104 -6.19 -16.00 -4.32
N LEU A 105 -7.14 -15.07 -4.17
CA LEU A 105 -7.90 -14.92 -2.93
C LEU A 105 -8.74 -16.14 -2.60
N VAL A 106 -9.32 -16.81 -3.61
CA VAL A 106 -10.06 -18.08 -3.41
C VAL A 106 -9.12 -19.17 -2.89
N GLU A 107 -7.92 -19.29 -3.45
CA GLU A 107 -6.90 -20.25 -2.99
C GLU A 107 -6.44 -19.93 -1.56
N PHE A 108 -6.18 -18.68 -1.26
CA PHE A 108 -5.85 -18.22 0.09
C PHE A 108 -6.96 -18.56 1.10
N ARG A 109 -8.22 -18.36 0.70
CA ARG A 109 -9.36 -18.72 1.55
C ARG A 109 -9.50 -20.23 1.77
N ALA A 110 -9.17 -21.03 0.78
CA ALA A 110 -9.15 -22.48 0.93
C ALA A 110 -8.05 -22.91 1.91
N SER A 111 -6.85 -22.35 1.80
CA SER A 111 -5.70 -22.73 2.63
C SER A 111 -5.89 -22.43 4.12
N TYR A 112 -6.45 -21.28 4.49
CA TYR A 112 -6.68 -21.02 5.92
C TYR A 112 -7.84 -21.84 6.50
N ARG A 113 -8.88 -22.14 5.71
CA ARG A 113 -9.97 -23.01 6.16
C ARG A 113 -9.53 -24.45 6.37
N GLU A 114 -8.60 -24.94 5.56
CA GLU A 114 -7.98 -26.25 5.76
C GLU A 114 -7.19 -26.26 7.06
N ARG A 115 -6.42 -25.21 7.34
CA ARG A 115 -5.58 -25.11 8.54
C ARG A 115 -6.38 -24.85 9.82
N TYR A 116 -7.48 -24.10 9.71
CA TYR A 116 -8.34 -23.71 10.84
C TYR A 116 -9.80 -24.09 10.56
N PRO A 117 -10.14 -25.41 10.68
CA PRO A 117 -11.50 -25.86 10.45
C PRO A 117 -12.51 -25.14 11.35
N GLY A 118 -13.57 -24.57 10.74
CA GLY A 118 -14.58 -23.80 11.45
C GLY A 118 -14.35 -22.29 11.48
N ALA A 119 -13.26 -21.79 10.90
CA ALA A 119 -13.09 -20.35 10.70
C ALA A 119 -14.01 -19.82 9.60
N ASP A 120 -14.87 -18.87 9.93
CA ASP A 120 -15.79 -18.24 8.97
C ASP A 120 -15.06 -17.35 7.98
N SER A 121 -14.01 -16.65 8.46
CA SER A 121 -13.20 -15.75 7.67
C SER A 121 -11.77 -15.69 8.23
N PHE A 122 -10.82 -15.23 7.41
CA PHE A 122 -9.46 -14.94 7.90
C PHE A 122 -9.48 -13.84 8.98
N ALA A 123 -10.37 -12.86 8.82
CA ALA A 123 -10.56 -11.78 9.80
C ALA A 123 -11.05 -12.28 11.17
N SER A 124 -11.71 -13.45 11.24
CA SER A 124 -12.18 -14.04 12.52
C SER A 124 -11.09 -14.77 13.29
N LEU A 125 -9.96 -15.07 12.67
CA LEU A 125 -8.82 -15.68 13.33
C LEU A 125 -8.16 -14.68 14.31
N THR A 126 -7.57 -15.21 15.36
CA THR A 126 -6.73 -14.40 16.26
C THR A 126 -5.51 -13.84 15.51
N SER A 127 -4.98 -12.70 15.92
CA SER A 127 -3.78 -12.10 15.32
C SER A 127 -2.61 -13.07 15.21
N ARG A 128 -2.42 -13.92 16.23
CA ARG A 128 -1.41 -14.97 16.23
C ARG A 128 -1.66 -16.00 15.13
N GLN A 129 -2.88 -16.50 14.98
CA GLN A 129 -3.24 -17.47 13.93
C GLN A 129 -3.09 -16.85 12.53
N GLN A 130 -3.47 -15.57 12.37
CA GLN A 130 -3.27 -14.82 11.14
C GLN A 130 -1.80 -14.76 10.77
N LEU A 131 -0.93 -14.37 11.70
CA LEU A 131 0.52 -14.28 11.50
C LEU A 131 1.13 -15.65 11.19
N GLU A 132 0.74 -16.71 11.93
CA GLU A 132 1.19 -18.08 11.68
C GLU A 132 0.77 -18.59 10.30
N HIS A 133 -0.40 -18.22 9.81
CA HIS A 133 -0.83 -18.57 8.47
C HIS A 133 -0.06 -17.79 7.41
N LEU A 134 0.05 -16.47 7.56
CA LEU A 134 0.77 -15.62 6.61
C LEU A 134 2.24 -16.01 6.49
N SER A 135 2.90 -16.42 7.57
CA SER A 135 4.30 -16.87 7.52
C SER A 135 4.51 -18.14 6.69
N THR A 136 3.46 -18.90 6.41
CA THR A 136 3.51 -20.07 5.53
C THR A 136 3.05 -19.78 4.10
N THR A 137 2.46 -18.61 3.87
CA THR A 137 1.90 -18.20 2.57
C THR A 137 2.54 -16.92 2.03
N ASP A 138 3.62 -16.42 2.64
CA ASP A 138 4.33 -15.20 2.29
C ASP A 138 4.98 -15.23 0.89
N GLN A 139 5.20 -16.43 0.33
CA GLN A 139 5.73 -16.61 -1.03
C GLN A 139 4.63 -16.77 -2.09
N THR A 140 3.37 -16.67 -1.71
CA THR A 140 2.26 -16.82 -2.68
C THR A 140 2.06 -15.53 -3.48
N PRO A 141 1.57 -15.62 -4.74
CA PRO A 141 1.22 -14.45 -5.53
C PRO A 141 0.18 -13.56 -4.85
N PHE A 142 -0.77 -14.15 -4.12
CA PHE A 142 -1.76 -13.40 -3.35
C PHE A 142 -1.10 -12.49 -2.31
N PHE A 143 -0.18 -13.05 -1.51
CA PHE A 143 0.52 -12.25 -0.48
C PHE A 143 1.36 -11.16 -1.11
N ALA A 144 2.14 -11.48 -2.15
CA ALA A 144 2.99 -10.51 -2.84
C ALA A 144 2.19 -9.33 -3.40
N THR A 145 1.05 -9.62 -4.06
CA THR A 145 0.18 -8.58 -4.61
C THR A 145 -0.48 -7.77 -3.49
N THR A 146 -1.01 -8.43 -2.45
CA THR A 146 -1.64 -7.74 -1.31
C THR A 146 -0.64 -6.87 -0.56
N HIS A 147 0.60 -7.34 -0.37
CA HIS A 147 1.68 -6.58 0.23
C HIS A 147 1.97 -5.30 -0.57
N LEU A 148 2.16 -5.42 -1.88
CA LEU A 148 2.39 -4.27 -2.76
C LEU A 148 1.23 -3.26 -2.68
N LEU A 149 -0.01 -3.74 -2.80
CA LEU A 149 -1.19 -2.87 -2.74
C LEU A 149 -1.37 -2.22 -1.36
N THR A 150 -0.96 -2.91 -0.29
CA THR A 150 -0.97 -2.36 1.07
C THR A 150 0.03 -1.21 1.20
N MET A 151 1.26 -1.39 0.71
CA MET A 151 2.27 -0.33 0.71
C MET A 151 1.83 0.87 -0.14
N LEU A 152 1.31 0.62 -1.34
CA LEU A 152 0.78 1.68 -2.19
C LEU A 152 -0.38 2.42 -1.51
N GLY A 153 -1.33 1.70 -0.94
CA GLY A 153 -2.49 2.29 -0.26
C GLY A 153 -2.13 3.09 0.99
N MET A 154 -1.06 2.70 1.70
CA MET A 154 -0.58 3.42 2.88
C MET A 154 0.04 4.77 2.55
N PHE A 155 0.77 4.87 1.42
CA PHE A 155 1.60 6.05 1.12
C PHE A 155 1.16 6.85 -0.10
N THR A 156 0.08 6.45 -0.76
CA THR A 156 -0.47 7.15 -1.93
C THR A 156 -1.15 8.47 -1.56
N LEU A 157 -1.56 9.22 -2.57
CA LEU A 157 -2.44 10.39 -2.41
C LEU A 157 -3.79 9.94 -1.79
N PRO A 158 -4.31 10.63 -0.76
CA PRO A 158 -5.58 10.28 -0.14
C PRO A 158 -6.78 10.21 -1.10
N SER A 159 -6.71 10.94 -2.21
CA SER A 159 -7.71 10.93 -3.28
C SER A 159 -7.91 9.55 -3.92
N TYR A 160 -6.93 8.65 -3.83
CA TYR A 160 -7.03 7.27 -4.32
C TYR A 160 -7.74 6.31 -3.35
N GLY A 161 -8.14 6.77 -2.16
CA GLY A 161 -8.93 6.02 -1.19
C GLY A 161 -8.17 5.50 0.02
N GLY A 162 -6.84 5.38 -0.08
CA GLY A 162 -5.95 5.05 1.03
C GLY A 162 -5.39 6.28 1.74
N ASN A 163 -4.37 6.08 2.58
CA ASN A 163 -3.64 7.14 3.28
C ASN A 163 -4.57 8.19 3.92
N ARG A 164 -5.69 7.75 4.49
CA ARG A 164 -6.68 8.65 5.10
C ARG A 164 -6.05 9.53 6.16
N ASN A 165 -6.43 10.79 6.18
CA ASN A 165 -5.85 11.79 7.07
C ASN A 165 -4.33 11.92 6.96
N THR A 166 -3.75 11.48 5.84
CA THR A 166 -2.31 11.51 5.57
C THR A 166 -1.48 10.75 6.63
N VAL A 167 -2.06 9.69 7.22
CA VAL A 167 -1.39 8.96 8.32
C VAL A 167 -0.09 8.32 7.86
N GLY A 168 -0.04 7.76 6.65
CA GLY A 168 1.20 7.20 6.09
C GLY A 168 2.25 8.27 5.83
N TRP A 169 1.86 9.44 5.32
CA TRP A 169 2.79 10.55 5.11
C TRP A 169 3.34 11.09 6.43
N LYS A 170 2.49 11.23 7.45
CA LYS A 170 2.92 11.63 8.80
C LYS A 170 3.90 10.64 9.39
N LEU A 171 3.66 9.33 9.19
CA LEU A 171 4.53 8.27 9.68
C LEU A 171 5.96 8.38 9.13
N ILE A 172 6.11 8.71 7.85
CA ILE A 172 7.42 8.84 7.18
C ILE A 172 7.96 10.27 7.17
N GLY A 173 7.27 11.23 7.79
CA GLY A 173 7.65 12.64 7.79
C GLY A 173 7.55 13.31 6.41
N PHE A 174 6.73 12.76 5.50
CA PHE A 174 6.54 13.35 4.18
C PHE A 174 5.71 14.64 4.28
N GLN A 175 6.20 15.69 3.64
CA GLN A 175 5.52 16.97 3.51
C GLN A 175 4.96 17.11 2.09
N ASP A 176 3.65 17.27 1.99
CA ASP A 176 2.97 17.57 0.73
C ASP A 176 3.14 19.07 0.42
N ALA A 177 4.31 19.40 -0.10
CA ALA A 177 4.68 20.78 -0.43
C ALA A 177 5.12 20.88 -1.89
N HIS A 178 4.58 21.86 -2.61
CA HIS A 178 4.98 22.12 -3.99
C HIS A 178 6.33 22.85 -4.08
N VAL A 179 6.73 23.51 -3.01
CA VAL A 179 7.99 24.26 -2.91
C VAL A 179 8.61 24.01 -1.56
N PHE A 180 9.89 23.73 -1.57
CA PHE A 180 10.70 23.63 -0.35
C PHE A 180 11.61 24.86 -0.27
N TYR A 181 11.68 25.46 0.92
CA TYR A 181 12.56 26.57 1.19
C TYR A 181 13.81 26.10 1.94
N PRO A 182 14.97 26.73 1.71
CA PRO A 182 16.18 26.41 2.49
C PRO A 182 15.95 26.63 4.00
N PRO A 183 16.67 25.89 4.85
CA PRO A 183 17.71 24.91 4.51
C PRO A 183 17.13 23.56 4.04
N PHE A 184 17.65 23.04 2.91
CA PHE A 184 17.13 21.79 2.30
C PHE A 184 17.59 20.51 3.00
N GLY A 185 18.49 20.60 3.93
CA GLY A 185 18.97 19.45 4.66
C GLY A 185 20.13 19.76 5.57
N TYR A 186 20.77 18.71 6.08
CA TYR A 186 21.86 18.84 7.04
C TYR A 186 23.04 19.66 6.50
N TYR A 187 23.40 19.47 5.21
CA TYR A 187 24.54 20.13 4.58
C TYR A 187 24.26 21.58 4.16
N ASP A 188 23.00 21.95 3.98
CA ASP A 188 22.61 23.26 3.45
C ASP A 188 22.13 24.22 4.54
N ARG A 189 21.90 23.72 5.77
CA ARG A 189 21.34 24.52 6.88
C ARG A 189 22.17 25.75 7.25
N ASP A 190 23.49 25.68 7.04
CA ASP A 190 24.44 26.71 7.42
C ASP A 190 25.02 27.43 6.18
N TYR A 191 24.42 27.22 4.97
CA TYR A 191 24.93 27.82 3.74
C TYR A 191 24.63 29.32 3.67
N PRO A 192 25.67 30.19 3.60
CA PRO A 192 25.49 31.63 3.72
C PRO A 192 24.75 32.30 2.56
N GLY A 193 24.55 31.61 1.45
CA GLY A 193 23.88 32.11 0.25
C GLY A 193 22.37 32.02 0.25
N PHE A 194 21.76 31.35 1.26
CA PHE A 194 20.30 31.23 1.37
C PHE A 194 19.76 32.26 2.38
N ALA A 195 19.71 33.52 1.99
CA ALA A 195 18.86 34.46 2.68
C ALA A 195 17.40 34.14 2.37
N VAL A 196 16.66 33.67 3.37
CA VAL A 196 15.20 33.55 3.25
C VAL A 196 14.66 34.97 3.11
N ASP A 197 14.00 35.25 1.98
CA ASP A 197 13.28 36.51 1.83
C ASP A 197 12.14 36.55 2.86
N PRO A 198 12.18 37.45 3.85
CA PRO A 198 11.21 37.49 4.93
C PRO A 198 9.79 37.91 4.45
N GLU A 199 9.64 38.31 3.21
CA GLU A 199 8.34 38.73 2.64
C GLU A 199 7.58 37.55 1.99
N ILE A 200 8.20 36.37 1.82
CA ILE A 200 7.53 35.17 1.32
C ILE A 200 6.96 34.40 2.53
N LYS A 201 5.73 34.71 2.89
CA LYS A 201 4.91 33.96 3.86
C LYS A 201 3.90 33.08 3.16
#